data_753df42d3c7a63beda7498e5bff56c52
#
_entry.id   753df42d3c7a63beda7498e5bff56c52
#
_cell.length_a   1.000
_cell.length_b   1.000
_cell.length_c   1.000
_cell.angle_alpha   90.00
_cell.angle_beta   90.00
_cell.angle_gamma   90.00
#
_symmetry.space_group_name_H-M   'P 1'
#
loop_
_entity.id
_entity.type
_entity.pdbx_description
1 polymer ?
#
loop_
_entity_poly.entity_id
_entity_poly.type
_entity_poly.pdbx_seq_one_letter_code
_entity_poly.pdbx_strand_id
1 'polypeptide(L)'
;MHSVTATICRTFFVFLLSARIFAGTVANVYAQPTLRFEANDVAFLNLMGDLEGSRGFGTITDFAPLLPESVLTDMTLAEVLDYQRQIRSLGTVSSAVGRYQFIYPTLLALVEERNITDTLIFDSEVQTYLARFLMHDCGFYDADTDLIALGNCLASVWAALPLVSGPQRGQSAYAGDGVNRAFVTPDVVLEVLRRRFDW
;
A
#
# COMPACT_ATOMS: atom_id res chain seq x y z
N MET A 1 -70.62 25.19 -55.47
CA MET A 1 -70.06 25.23 -54.08
C MET A 1 -69.59 23.79 -53.79
N HIS A 2 -68.31 23.54 -53.97
CA HIS A 2 -67.70 22.20 -53.80
C HIS A 2 -66.79 22.21 -52.57
N SER A 3 -67.16 21.41 -51.59
CA SER A 3 -66.37 21.15 -50.38
C SER A 3 -65.34 20.05 -50.66
N VAL A 4 -64.08 20.37 -50.50
CA VAL A 4 -62.95 19.39 -50.60
C VAL A 4 -62.56 18.99 -49.20
N THR A 5 -62.85 17.73 -48.87
CA THR A 5 -62.43 17.07 -47.62
C THR A 5 -61.02 16.56 -47.77
N ALA A 6 -60.06 17.12 -47.02
CA ALA A 6 -58.67 16.65 -46.98
C ALA A 6 -58.51 15.53 -45.94
N THR A 7 -58.13 14.34 -46.42
CA THR A 7 -57.80 13.16 -45.61
C THR A 7 -56.39 13.29 -45.09
N ILE A 8 -56.22 13.40 -43.77
CA ILE A 8 -54.90 13.42 -43.11
C ILE A 8 -54.47 12.00 -42.82
N CYS A 9 -53.48 11.53 -43.56
CA CYS A 9 -52.83 10.24 -43.29
C CYS A 9 -51.84 10.46 -42.12
N ARG A 10 -52.14 9.90 -40.95
CA ARG A 10 -51.24 9.86 -39.80
C ARG A 10 -50.30 8.65 -39.90
N THR A 11 -49.06 8.90 -40.30
CA THR A 11 -47.97 7.91 -40.27
C THR A 11 -47.45 7.82 -38.83
N PHE A 12 -47.72 6.69 -38.16
CA PHE A 12 -47.09 6.39 -36.85
C PHE A 12 -45.62 5.97 -37.06
N PHE A 13 -44.69 6.83 -36.65
CA PHE A 13 -43.31 6.45 -36.51
C PHE A 13 -43.12 5.75 -35.16
N VAL A 14 -42.94 4.43 -35.21
CA VAL A 14 -42.52 3.65 -34.05
C VAL A 14 -41.02 3.84 -33.85
N PHE A 15 -40.66 4.66 -32.87
CA PHE A 15 -39.26 4.73 -32.41
C PHE A 15 -38.93 3.47 -31.59
N LEU A 16 -38.22 2.54 -32.20
CA LEU A 16 -37.55 1.47 -31.47
C LEU A 16 -36.38 2.05 -30.71
N LEU A 17 -36.57 2.29 -29.41
CA LEU A 17 -35.49 2.60 -28.48
C LEU A 17 -34.66 1.32 -28.28
N SER A 18 -33.57 1.16 -29.01
CA SER A 18 -32.58 0.14 -28.73
C SER A 18 -31.80 0.54 -27.45
N ALA A 19 -32.17 -0.06 -26.32
CA ALA A 19 -31.39 0.01 -25.10
C ALA A 19 -30.01 -0.64 -25.36
N ARG A 20 -29.00 0.18 -25.60
CA ARG A 20 -27.61 -0.29 -25.55
C ARG A 20 -27.29 -0.53 -24.08
N ILE A 21 -27.27 -1.79 -23.69
CA ILE A 21 -26.66 -2.21 -22.43
C ILE A 21 -25.15 -1.92 -22.57
N PHE A 22 -24.70 -0.83 -21.97
CA PHE A 22 -23.28 -0.63 -21.72
C PHE A 22 -22.88 -1.69 -20.69
N ALA A 23 -22.35 -2.82 -21.17
CA ALA A 23 -21.52 -3.67 -20.34
C ALA A 23 -20.26 -2.85 -20.01
N GLY A 24 -20.32 -2.10 -18.92
CA GLY A 24 -19.15 -1.47 -18.34
C GLY A 24 -18.20 -2.62 -17.97
N THR A 25 -17.16 -2.79 -18.76
CA THR A 25 -15.98 -3.55 -18.31
C THR A 25 -15.52 -2.88 -17.03
N VAL A 26 -15.61 -3.60 -15.90
CA VAL A 26 -14.94 -3.23 -14.66
C VAL A 26 -13.47 -3.10 -15.05
N ALA A 27 -13.00 -1.87 -15.28
CA ALA A 27 -11.60 -1.62 -15.52
C ALA A 27 -10.89 -2.13 -14.27
N ASN A 28 -9.97 -3.07 -14.49
CA ASN A 28 -9.17 -3.66 -13.43
C ASN A 28 -8.50 -2.51 -12.66
N VAL A 29 -8.96 -2.24 -11.45
CA VAL A 29 -8.49 -1.12 -10.60
C VAL A 29 -6.97 -1.20 -10.35
N TYR A 30 -6.38 -2.37 -10.63
CA TYR A 30 -4.95 -2.66 -10.56
C TYR A 30 -4.20 -2.47 -11.90
N ALA A 31 -4.78 -1.82 -12.91
CA ALA A 31 -4.10 -1.51 -14.17
C ALA A 31 -3.13 -0.31 -14.02
N GLN A 32 -2.33 -0.31 -12.98
CA GLN A 32 -1.06 0.42 -12.94
C GLN A 32 -0.02 -0.37 -13.74
N PRO A 33 1.04 0.28 -14.29
CA PRO A 33 2.08 -0.45 -14.99
C PRO A 33 2.47 -1.64 -14.12
N THR A 34 2.31 -2.85 -14.64
CA THR A 34 2.55 -4.08 -13.90
C THR A 34 4.00 -4.11 -13.48
N LEU A 35 4.28 -3.60 -12.29
CA LEU A 35 5.54 -3.90 -11.62
C LEU A 35 5.56 -5.42 -11.47
N ARG A 36 6.42 -6.07 -12.24
CA ARG A 36 6.63 -7.51 -12.10
C ARG A 36 7.47 -7.71 -10.86
N PHE A 37 6.85 -8.20 -9.81
CA PHE A 37 7.53 -8.64 -8.61
C PHE A 37 8.09 -10.04 -8.86
N GLU A 38 9.19 -10.13 -9.62
CA GLU A 38 9.78 -11.41 -10.07
C GLU A 38 10.77 -12.00 -9.03
N ALA A 39 10.67 -11.61 -7.76
CA ALA A 39 11.43 -12.21 -6.69
C ALA A 39 10.50 -12.92 -5.69
N ASN A 40 11.03 -13.92 -4.99
CA ASN A 40 10.34 -14.52 -3.86
C ASN A 40 10.39 -13.57 -2.66
N ASP A 41 9.37 -12.73 -2.51
CA ASP A 41 9.28 -11.72 -1.48
C ASP A 41 8.57 -12.19 -0.19
N VAL A 42 7.96 -13.37 -0.21
CA VAL A 42 7.15 -13.88 0.90
C VAL A 42 7.95 -13.97 2.20
N ALA A 43 9.19 -14.44 2.13
CA ALA A 43 10.04 -14.58 3.31
C ALA A 43 10.37 -13.20 3.93
N PHE A 44 10.66 -12.20 3.11
CA PHE A 44 10.92 -10.84 3.57
C PHE A 44 9.66 -10.16 4.12
N LEU A 45 8.52 -10.27 3.42
CA LEU A 45 7.24 -9.72 3.87
C LEU A 45 6.79 -10.34 5.21
N ASN A 46 7.01 -11.64 5.41
CA ASN A 46 6.75 -12.29 6.69
C ASN A 46 7.68 -11.77 7.79
N LEU A 47 8.99 -11.69 7.52
CA LEU A 47 9.93 -11.11 8.46
C LEU A 47 9.49 -9.70 8.89
N MET A 48 9.15 -8.84 7.92
CA MET A 48 8.68 -7.47 8.22
C MET A 48 7.40 -7.47 9.04
N GLY A 49 6.42 -8.29 8.66
CA GLY A 49 5.17 -8.39 9.40
C GLY A 49 5.34 -8.86 10.85
N ASP A 50 6.29 -9.75 11.09
CA ASP A 50 6.56 -10.26 12.44
C ASP A 50 7.32 -9.25 13.31
N LEU A 51 8.18 -8.42 12.70
CA LEU A 51 8.94 -7.39 13.40
C LEU A 51 8.14 -6.12 13.67
N GLU A 52 7.35 -5.66 12.71
CA GLU A 52 6.66 -4.36 12.74
C GLU A 52 5.21 -4.51 13.24
N GLY A 53 4.47 -5.44 12.68
CA GLY A 53 3.04 -5.60 12.93
C GLY A 53 2.66 -6.98 13.43
N SER A 54 3.25 -7.46 14.53
CA SER A 54 3.05 -8.80 15.09
C SER A 54 1.57 -9.13 15.42
N ARG A 55 0.72 -8.12 15.56
CA ARG A 55 -0.75 -8.27 15.72
C ARG A 55 -1.49 -8.39 14.38
N GLY A 56 -0.77 -8.43 13.24
CA GLY A 56 -1.33 -8.60 11.91
C GLY A 56 -1.71 -7.28 11.22
N PHE A 57 -2.55 -7.38 10.20
CA PHE A 57 -2.92 -6.24 9.33
C PHE A 57 -3.75 -5.16 10.02
N GLY A 58 -4.38 -5.46 11.14
CA GLY A 58 -5.08 -4.49 11.99
C GLY A 58 -4.21 -3.79 13.02
N THR A 59 -2.89 -3.94 12.99
CA THR A 59 -1.97 -3.36 13.97
C THR A 59 -2.01 -1.83 13.92
N ILE A 60 -2.18 -1.22 15.09
CA ILE A 60 -2.08 0.22 15.31
C ILE A 60 -0.94 0.44 16.29
N THR A 61 -0.19 1.51 16.12
CA THR A 61 0.90 1.89 17.03
C THR A 61 0.43 1.94 18.49
N ASP A 62 1.26 1.48 19.42
CA ASP A 62 0.97 1.54 20.87
C ASP A 62 0.94 2.99 21.42
N PHE A 63 1.41 3.95 20.63
CA PHE A 63 1.41 5.37 20.96
C PHE A 63 0.14 6.11 20.51
N ALA A 64 -0.84 5.43 19.92
CA ALA A 64 -2.06 6.06 19.43
C ALA A 64 -2.90 6.61 20.61
N PRO A 65 -3.19 7.91 20.64
CA PRO A 65 -3.98 8.53 21.72
C PRO A 65 -5.46 8.17 21.66
N LEU A 66 -5.92 7.65 20.52
CA LEU A 66 -7.27 7.13 20.30
C LEU A 66 -7.23 6.01 19.25
N LEU A 67 -8.23 5.16 19.25
CA LEU A 67 -8.43 4.13 18.23
C LEU A 67 -9.34 4.65 17.13
N PRO A 68 -9.25 4.09 15.90
CA PRO A 68 -10.17 4.43 14.81
C PRO A 68 -11.59 3.91 15.13
N GLU A 69 -12.60 4.51 14.48
CA GLU A 69 -14.01 4.14 14.68
C GLU A 69 -14.36 2.77 14.08
N SER A 70 -13.60 2.33 13.07
CA SER A 70 -13.77 1.05 12.39
C SER A 70 -12.50 0.20 12.50
N VAL A 71 -12.62 -1.09 12.21
CA VAL A 71 -11.46 -1.97 12.08
C VAL A 71 -10.58 -1.45 10.95
N LEU A 72 -9.30 -1.31 11.19
CA LEU A 72 -8.34 -0.71 10.26
C LEU A 72 -8.40 -1.34 8.85
N THR A 73 -8.57 -2.67 8.78
CA THR A 73 -8.65 -3.41 7.52
C THR A 73 -9.98 -3.28 6.76
N ASP A 74 -10.95 -2.59 7.34
CA ASP A 74 -12.24 -2.29 6.71
C ASP A 74 -12.32 -0.81 6.27
N MET A 75 -11.29 -0.01 6.61
CA MET A 75 -11.19 1.39 6.26
C MET A 75 -10.59 1.57 4.86
N THR A 76 -11.04 2.61 4.15
CA THR A 76 -10.39 3.07 2.93
C THR A 76 -9.04 3.72 3.24
N LEU A 77 -8.16 3.83 2.22
CA LEU A 77 -6.90 4.56 2.36
C LEU A 77 -7.12 6.02 2.80
N ALA A 78 -8.18 6.68 2.28
CA ALA A 78 -8.55 8.03 2.70
C ALA A 78 -8.86 8.10 4.20
N GLU A 79 -9.69 7.16 4.71
CA GLU A 79 -10.06 7.08 6.14
C GLU A 79 -8.84 6.76 7.03
N VAL A 80 -7.95 5.88 6.57
CA VAL A 80 -6.71 5.58 7.30
C VAL A 80 -5.79 6.80 7.37
N LEU A 81 -5.61 7.54 6.26
CA LEU A 81 -4.84 8.78 6.25
C LEU A 81 -5.47 9.85 7.15
N ASP A 82 -6.80 9.96 7.17
CA ASP A 82 -7.51 10.87 8.07
C ASP A 82 -7.31 10.51 9.54
N TYR A 83 -7.42 9.23 9.89
CA TYR A 83 -7.11 8.72 11.21
C TYR A 83 -5.67 9.04 11.63
N GLN A 84 -4.69 8.74 10.77
CA GLN A 84 -3.29 9.05 11.04
C GLN A 84 -3.05 10.55 11.23
N ARG A 85 -3.71 11.40 10.44
CA ARG A 85 -3.65 12.85 10.57
C ARG A 85 -4.22 13.31 11.90
N GLN A 86 -5.34 12.71 12.34
CA GLN A 86 -5.97 13.01 13.60
C GLN A 86 -5.05 12.67 14.80
N ILE A 87 -4.49 11.46 14.87
CA ILE A 87 -3.61 11.08 15.99
C ILE A 87 -2.33 11.92 16.02
N ARG A 88 -1.80 12.34 14.85
CA ARG A 88 -0.66 13.26 14.76
C ARG A 88 -1.00 14.64 15.32
N SER A 89 -2.20 15.16 15.06
CA SER A 89 -2.65 16.46 15.61
C SER A 89 -2.78 16.42 17.14
N LEU A 90 -2.96 15.23 17.71
CA LEU A 90 -3.01 15.00 19.16
C LEU A 90 -1.61 14.74 19.78
N GLY A 91 -0.54 14.84 18.98
CA GLY A 91 0.84 14.75 19.48
C GLY A 91 1.34 13.32 19.68
N THR A 92 0.83 12.34 18.90
CA THR A 92 1.36 10.97 18.95
C THR A 92 2.85 10.90 18.61
N VAL A 93 3.56 9.98 19.25
CA VAL A 93 4.97 9.68 18.96
C VAL A 93 5.11 8.98 17.62
N SER A 94 4.12 8.16 17.23
CA SER A 94 4.10 7.43 15.96
C SER A 94 2.70 7.39 15.37
N SER A 95 2.61 7.44 14.05
CA SER A 95 1.37 7.25 13.30
C SER A 95 1.33 5.91 12.55
N ALA A 96 2.18 4.95 12.94
CA ALA A 96 2.32 3.69 12.25
C ALA A 96 1.07 2.81 12.33
N VAL A 97 0.67 2.23 11.18
CA VAL A 97 -0.52 1.39 11.05
C VAL A 97 -0.27 0.20 10.11
N GLY A 98 -1.03 -0.86 10.32
CA GLY A 98 -1.00 -2.07 9.52
C GLY A 98 0.15 -3.01 9.85
N ARG A 99 0.19 -4.15 9.13
CA ARG A 99 1.21 -5.19 9.32
C ARG A 99 2.63 -4.70 9.04
N TYR A 100 2.78 -3.72 8.16
CA TYR A 100 4.08 -3.17 7.75
C TYR A 100 4.36 -1.79 8.35
N GLN A 101 3.56 -1.37 9.33
CA GLN A 101 3.70 -0.15 10.10
C GLN A 101 3.95 1.11 9.25
N PHE A 102 3.05 1.35 8.27
CA PHE A 102 3.09 2.56 7.46
C PHE A 102 2.84 3.80 8.32
N ILE A 103 3.81 4.71 8.39
CA ILE A 103 3.60 6.03 8.99
C ILE A 103 2.90 6.97 7.99
N TYR A 104 2.23 8.01 8.51
CA TYR A 104 1.46 8.95 7.70
C TYR A 104 2.20 9.51 6.48
N PRO A 105 3.45 10.04 6.59
CA PRO A 105 4.13 10.59 5.44
C PRO A 105 4.42 9.55 4.35
N THR A 106 4.76 8.33 4.76
CA THR A 106 5.05 7.22 3.83
C THR A 106 3.78 6.77 3.10
N LEU A 107 2.67 6.58 3.84
CA LEU A 107 1.41 6.16 3.22
C LEU A 107 0.86 7.22 2.28
N LEU A 108 0.90 8.50 2.67
CA LEU A 108 0.50 9.62 1.83
C LEU A 108 1.32 9.68 0.53
N ALA A 109 2.66 9.61 0.64
CA ALA A 109 3.54 9.63 -0.51
C ALA A 109 3.26 8.46 -1.48
N LEU A 110 3.04 7.24 -0.96
CA LEU A 110 2.68 6.09 -1.80
C LEU A 110 1.37 6.31 -2.55
N VAL A 111 0.34 6.85 -1.88
CA VAL A 111 -0.96 7.13 -2.51
C VAL A 111 -0.82 8.19 -3.60
N GLU A 112 -0.14 9.31 -3.31
CA GLU A 112 0.00 10.43 -4.23
C GLU A 112 0.95 10.12 -5.39
N GLU A 113 2.17 9.65 -5.13
CA GLU A 113 3.20 9.45 -6.15
C GLU A 113 2.90 8.26 -7.07
N ARG A 114 2.20 7.24 -6.57
CA ARG A 114 1.79 6.07 -7.37
C ARG A 114 0.39 6.20 -7.96
N ASN A 115 -0.29 7.33 -7.74
CA ASN A 115 -1.67 7.58 -8.17
C ASN A 115 -2.62 6.44 -7.74
N ILE A 116 -2.46 5.95 -6.50
CA ILE A 116 -3.29 4.89 -5.95
C ILE A 116 -4.64 5.50 -5.55
N THR A 117 -5.72 4.86 -5.96
CA THR A 117 -7.07 5.31 -5.60
C THR A 117 -7.27 5.19 -4.08
N ASP A 118 -7.55 6.31 -3.43
CA ASP A 118 -7.69 6.40 -1.98
C ASP A 118 -8.99 5.77 -1.42
N THR A 119 -9.89 5.36 -2.31
CA THR A 119 -11.09 4.57 -1.98
C THR A 119 -10.82 3.07 -1.83
N LEU A 120 -9.59 2.58 -2.12
CA LEU A 120 -9.23 1.19 -1.85
C LEU A 120 -9.27 0.90 -0.35
N ILE A 121 -9.77 -0.28 0.00
CA ILE A 121 -9.76 -0.75 1.39
C ILE A 121 -8.32 -1.11 1.79
N PHE A 122 -7.91 -0.68 2.96
CA PHE A 122 -6.57 -0.93 3.53
C PHE A 122 -6.46 -2.35 4.11
N ASP A 123 -6.88 -3.34 3.33
CA ASP A 123 -6.86 -4.76 3.67
C ASP A 123 -5.45 -5.38 3.51
N SER A 124 -5.37 -6.70 3.68
CA SER A 124 -4.10 -7.44 3.57
C SER A 124 -3.47 -7.36 2.17
N GLU A 125 -4.28 -7.33 1.12
CA GLU A 125 -3.81 -7.23 -0.26
C GLU A 125 -3.21 -5.85 -0.53
N VAL A 126 -3.95 -4.79 -0.19
CA VAL A 126 -3.51 -3.41 -0.39
C VAL A 126 -2.27 -3.11 0.45
N GLN A 127 -2.22 -3.52 1.72
CA GLN A 127 -1.04 -3.34 2.55
C GLN A 127 0.19 -4.05 1.98
N THR A 128 0.03 -5.28 1.51
CA THR A 128 1.13 -6.04 0.89
C THR A 128 1.59 -5.40 -0.42
N TYR A 129 0.66 -4.92 -1.23
CA TYR A 129 0.95 -4.19 -2.46
C TYR A 129 1.75 -2.90 -2.19
N LEU A 130 1.35 -2.13 -1.18
CA LEU A 130 2.06 -0.92 -0.76
C LEU A 130 3.48 -1.22 -0.24
N ALA A 131 3.65 -2.28 0.55
CA ALA A 131 4.96 -2.71 1.04
C ALA A 131 5.90 -3.09 -0.12
N ARG A 132 5.37 -3.74 -1.16
CA ARG A 132 6.12 -4.09 -2.37
C ARG A 132 6.65 -2.87 -3.12
N PHE A 133 5.95 -1.74 -3.13
CA PHE A 133 6.50 -0.51 -3.70
C PHE A 133 7.72 -0.02 -2.93
N LEU A 134 7.67 -0.02 -1.61
CA LEU A 134 8.83 0.36 -0.79
C LEU A 134 10.03 -0.57 -1.02
N MET A 135 9.78 -1.87 -1.17
CA MET A 135 10.81 -2.85 -1.53
C MET A 135 11.37 -2.60 -2.92
N HIS A 136 10.50 -2.32 -3.90
CA HIS A 136 10.88 -1.99 -5.28
C HIS A 136 11.79 -0.75 -5.34
N ASP A 137 11.46 0.30 -4.60
CA ASP A 137 12.23 1.53 -4.57
C ASP A 137 13.64 1.31 -4.00
N CYS A 138 13.83 0.29 -3.18
CA CYS A 138 15.14 -0.17 -2.72
C CYS A 138 15.87 -1.11 -3.69
N GLY A 139 15.24 -1.53 -4.80
CA GLY A 139 15.81 -2.45 -5.77
C GLY A 139 15.68 -3.93 -5.39
N PHE A 140 14.70 -4.30 -4.55
CA PHE A 140 14.51 -5.69 -4.09
C PHE A 140 14.30 -6.68 -5.25
N TYR A 141 13.62 -6.23 -6.31
CA TYR A 141 13.27 -7.05 -7.47
C TYR A 141 14.30 -6.99 -8.60
N ASP A 142 15.39 -6.27 -8.40
CA ASP A 142 16.51 -6.20 -9.34
C ASP A 142 17.64 -7.14 -8.87
N ALA A 143 17.97 -8.12 -9.71
CA ALA A 143 19.01 -9.11 -9.41
C ALA A 143 20.41 -8.51 -9.31
N ASP A 144 20.65 -7.38 -10.00
CA ASP A 144 21.93 -6.69 -10.03
C ASP A 144 22.12 -5.73 -8.85
N THR A 145 21.08 -5.51 -8.03
CA THR A 145 21.19 -4.64 -6.85
C THR A 145 22.17 -5.23 -5.83
N ASP A 146 23.14 -4.42 -5.42
CA ASP A 146 24.08 -4.79 -4.37
C ASP A 146 23.36 -5.12 -3.06
N LEU A 147 23.67 -6.29 -2.48
CA LEU A 147 22.96 -6.83 -1.33
C LEU A 147 23.11 -5.94 -0.08
N ILE A 148 24.26 -5.27 0.07
CA ILE A 148 24.52 -4.38 1.22
C ILE A 148 23.77 -3.06 1.03
N ALA A 149 23.78 -2.52 -0.17
CA ALA A 149 22.99 -1.32 -0.51
C ALA A 149 21.49 -1.58 -0.30
N LEU A 150 20.98 -2.71 -0.79
CA LEU A 150 19.60 -3.15 -0.59
C LEU A 150 19.24 -3.25 0.89
N GLY A 151 20.06 -3.97 1.68
CA GLY A 151 19.80 -4.14 3.11
C GLY A 151 19.78 -2.83 3.88
N ASN A 152 20.68 -1.91 3.58
CA ASN A 152 20.72 -0.59 4.21
C ASN A 152 19.55 0.30 3.76
N CYS A 153 19.14 0.22 2.48
CA CYS A 153 17.95 0.93 1.99
C CYS A 153 16.70 0.45 2.74
N LEU A 154 16.48 -0.86 2.83
CA LEU A 154 15.33 -1.43 3.55
C LEU A 154 15.35 -1.07 5.05
N ALA A 155 16.53 -1.01 5.68
CA ALA A 155 16.67 -0.54 7.06
C ALA A 155 16.34 0.96 7.24
N SER A 156 16.45 1.76 6.18
CA SER A 156 15.98 3.15 6.20
C SER A 156 14.48 3.29 6.01
N VAL A 157 13.80 2.25 5.50
CA VAL A 157 12.34 2.19 5.38
C VAL A 157 11.71 1.68 6.67
N TRP A 158 12.24 0.57 7.22
CA TRP A 158 11.70 -0.12 8.39
C TRP A 158 12.66 -0.08 9.57
N ALA A 159 12.26 0.65 10.61
CA ALA A 159 13.09 0.89 11.79
C ALA A 159 13.44 -0.38 12.60
N ALA A 160 12.64 -1.44 12.47
CA ALA A 160 12.90 -2.73 13.10
C ALA A 160 14.06 -3.51 12.45
N LEU A 161 14.48 -3.12 11.23
CA LEU A 161 15.65 -3.69 10.56
C LEU A 161 16.96 -3.04 11.03
N PRO A 162 18.04 -3.83 11.15
CA PRO A 162 19.37 -3.29 11.39
C PRO A 162 20.00 -2.76 10.10
N LEU A 163 20.84 -1.75 10.19
CA LEU A 163 21.84 -1.46 9.18
C LEU A 163 22.75 -2.68 9.02
N VAL A 164 22.95 -3.13 7.78
CA VAL A 164 23.73 -4.35 7.49
C VAL A 164 25.22 -4.06 7.29
N SER A 165 25.60 -2.78 7.22
CA SER A 165 27.00 -2.35 7.11
C SER A 165 27.23 -0.96 7.72
N GLY A 166 28.47 -0.49 7.68
CA GLY A 166 28.87 0.82 8.18
C GLY A 166 29.11 0.85 9.70
N PRO A 167 29.44 2.04 10.26
CA PRO A 167 29.79 2.19 11.69
C PRO A 167 28.66 1.80 12.65
N GLN A 168 27.40 1.89 12.19
CA GLN A 168 26.21 1.56 12.97
C GLN A 168 25.61 0.20 12.61
N ARG A 169 26.40 -0.70 11.98
CA ARG A 169 25.95 -2.06 11.66
C ARG A 169 25.33 -2.74 12.88
N GLY A 170 24.15 -3.30 12.70
CA GLY A 170 23.39 -3.97 13.76
C GLY A 170 22.45 -3.06 14.54
N GLN A 171 22.50 -1.76 14.33
CA GLN A 171 21.58 -0.81 14.92
C GLN A 171 20.46 -0.45 13.90
N SER A 172 19.32 0.02 14.40
CA SER A 172 18.31 0.68 13.56
C SER A 172 18.93 1.92 12.90
N ALA A 173 18.52 2.25 11.68
CA ALA A 173 18.86 3.52 11.05
C ALA A 173 18.39 4.74 11.86
N TYR A 174 17.42 4.54 12.76
CA TYR A 174 16.81 5.55 13.63
C TYR A 174 17.29 5.43 15.10
N ALA A 175 18.34 4.66 15.35
CA ALA A 175 18.87 4.48 16.71
C ALA A 175 19.24 5.84 17.32
N GLY A 176 18.81 6.07 18.57
CA GLY A 176 19.06 7.32 19.31
C GLY A 176 17.86 8.23 19.43
N ASP A 177 16.75 7.97 18.75
CA ASP A 177 15.47 8.70 18.92
C ASP A 177 14.68 8.28 20.19
N GLY A 178 15.15 7.26 20.90
CA GLY A 178 14.53 6.72 22.12
C GLY A 178 13.35 5.79 21.90
N VAL A 179 12.94 5.55 20.65
CA VAL A 179 11.77 4.74 20.28
C VAL A 179 12.18 3.56 19.43
N ASN A 180 12.96 3.80 18.37
CA ASN A 180 13.28 2.82 17.34
C ASN A 180 14.52 2.00 17.66
N ARG A 181 14.44 0.69 17.41
CA ARG A 181 15.56 -0.25 17.56
C ARG A 181 15.44 -1.40 16.56
N ALA A 182 16.57 -2.01 16.21
CA ALA A 182 16.59 -3.25 15.44
C ALA A 182 16.17 -4.45 16.32
N PHE A 183 15.41 -5.37 15.75
CA PHE A 183 14.91 -6.57 16.44
C PHE A 183 15.53 -7.86 15.92
N VAL A 184 16.30 -7.80 14.83
CA VAL A 184 17.04 -8.94 14.26
C VAL A 184 18.48 -8.54 13.99
N THR A 185 19.34 -9.54 13.70
CA THR A 185 20.72 -9.28 13.33
C THR A 185 20.87 -9.00 11.83
N PRO A 186 21.93 -8.29 11.40
CA PRO A 186 22.24 -8.09 9.98
C PRO A 186 22.32 -9.40 9.19
N ASP A 187 22.81 -10.48 9.81
CA ASP A 187 23.00 -11.75 9.13
C ASP A 187 21.67 -12.43 8.79
N VAL A 188 20.64 -12.28 9.65
CA VAL A 188 19.27 -12.74 9.36
C VAL A 188 18.70 -12.00 8.17
N VAL A 189 18.84 -10.67 8.12
CA VAL A 189 18.36 -9.85 7.00
C VAL A 189 19.07 -10.26 5.71
N LEU A 190 20.40 -10.33 5.72
CA LEU A 190 21.18 -10.69 4.54
C LEU A 190 20.86 -12.09 4.03
N GLU A 191 20.58 -13.04 4.92
CA GLU A 191 20.19 -14.39 4.53
C GLU A 191 18.84 -14.40 3.80
N VAL A 192 17.84 -13.69 4.31
CA VAL A 192 16.55 -13.57 3.63
C VAL A 192 16.69 -12.89 2.28
N LEU A 193 17.50 -11.81 2.20
CA LEU A 193 17.70 -11.09 0.95
C LEU A 193 18.48 -11.89 -0.11
N ARG A 194 19.43 -12.75 0.27
CA ARG A 194 20.13 -13.64 -0.66
C ARG A 194 19.20 -14.62 -1.36
N ARG A 195 18.18 -15.08 -0.64
CA ARG A 195 17.23 -16.09 -1.13
C ARG A 195 16.08 -15.51 -1.96
N ARG A 196 16.06 -14.18 -2.19
CA ARG A 196 14.94 -13.54 -2.89
C ARG A 196 14.72 -14.02 -4.33
N PHE A 197 15.72 -14.67 -4.94
CA PHE A 197 15.62 -15.30 -6.27
C PHE A 197 15.75 -16.83 -6.23
N ASP A 198 15.76 -17.45 -5.05
CA ASP A 198 15.70 -18.90 -4.92
C ASP A 198 14.24 -19.34 -5.08
N TRP A 199 13.98 -20.25 -6.04
CA TRP A 199 12.66 -20.78 -6.36
C TRP A 199 12.54 -22.25 -5.93
#